data_c8902130a6dfc26ab8b46e6107818091
#
_entry.id   c8902130a6dfc26ab8b46e6107818091
#
_cell.length_a   1.000
_cell.length_b   1.000
_cell.length_c   1.000
_cell.angle_alpha   90.00
_cell.angle_beta   90.00
_cell.angle_gamma   90.00
#
_symmetry.space_group_name_H-M   'P 1'
#
loop_
_entity.id
_entity.type
_entity.pdbx_description
1 polymer ?
#
loop_
_entity_poly.entity_id
_entity_poly.type
_entity_poly.pdbx_seq_one_letter_code
_entity_poly.pdbx_strand_id
1 'polypeptide(L)'
;SARAERPFVSLNCAALPESLIESELFGHEKGAFTGATSMRKGRFEQADGGTLFLDEVGELSMMTQAKLLRVLQERSFERLGGMETIRVDVRVITATNRNLEKMVAEGTFRRDLFYRLNVFPIVLPPLRDRQDDILPLASHFVGHFARQAGKGDVRISLAAMDMLQRYSWPGNIRELENAMERAVLLVGSQNLI
;
A
#
# COMPACT_ATOMS: atom_id res chain seq x y z
N SER A 1 3.33 -7.47 19.39
CA SER A 1 2.27 -8.28 18.76
C SER A 1 2.61 -9.77 18.88
N ALA A 2 1.62 -10.63 19.08
CA ALA A 2 1.82 -12.09 19.07
C ALA A 2 2.34 -12.61 17.70
N ARG A 3 2.31 -11.79 16.66
CA ARG A 3 2.80 -12.09 15.29
C ARG A 3 4.06 -11.29 14.93
N ALA A 4 4.82 -10.73 15.90
CA ALA A 4 5.98 -9.87 15.61
C ALA A 4 7.07 -10.60 14.81
N GLU A 5 7.33 -11.88 15.16
CA GLU A 5 8.34 -12.73 14.51
C GLU A 5 7.76 -13.61 13.37
N ARG A 6 6.52 -13.34 12.96
CA ARG A 6 5.84 -14.09 11.91
C ARG A 6 5.94 -13.37 10.56
N PRO A 7 5.70 -14.05 9.42
CA PRO A 7 5.78 -13.43 8.11
C PRO A 7 4.91 -12.18 7.99
N PHE A 8 5.46 -11.13 7.41
CA PHE A 8 4.73 -9.95 6.95
C PHE A 8 4.84 -9.91 5.42
N VAL A 9 3.73 -10.21 4.76
CA VAL A 9 3.65 -10.26 3.29
C VAL A 9 2.85 -9.06 2.82
N SER A 10 3.32 -8.37 1.78
CA SER A 10 2.61 -7.24 1.18
C SER A 10 2.31 -7.50 -0.29
N LEU A 11 1.18 -6.97 -0.75
CA LEU A 11 0.78 -6.96 -2.15
C LEU A 11 0.09 -5.63 -2.47
N ASN A 12 0.56 -4.97 -3.53
CA ASN A 12 -0.15 -3.82 -4.09
C ASN A 12 -1.07 -4.31 -5.23
N CYS A 13 -2.39 -4.16 -5.04
CA CYS A 13 -3.40 -4.63 -5.98
C CYS A 13 -3.48 -3.78 -7.26
N ALA A 14 -2.97 -2.54 -7.24
CA ALA A 14 -2.92 -1.68 -8.42
C ALA A 14 -1.70 -1.96 -9.33
N ALA A 15 -0.68 -2.65 -8.81
CA ALA A 15 0.59 -2.86 -9.53
C ALA A 15 0.54 -3.98 -10.57
N LEU A 16 -0.53 -4.79 -10.59
CA LEU A 16 -0.63 -5.99 -11.42
C LEU A 16 -1.92 -5.96 -12.26
N PRO A 17 -1.90 -6.56 -13.46
CA PRO A 17 -3.12 -6.84 -14.21
C PRO A 17 -4.09 -7.73 -13.39
N GLU A 18 -5.39 -7.52 -13.58
CA GLU A 18 -6.45 -8.24 -12.86
C GLU A 18 -6.29 -9.77 -12.89
N SER A 19 -5.93 -10.31 -14.05
CA SER A 19 -5.70 -11.76 -14.24
C SER A 19 -4.54 -12.32 -13.40
N LEU A 20 -3.57 -11.48 -13.03
CA LEU A 20 -2.42 -11.88 -12.22
C LEU A 20 -2.65 -11.68 -10.72
N ILE A 21 -3.50 -10.71 -10.34
CA ILE A 21 -3.80 -10.43 -8.92
C ILE A 21 -4.37 -11.67 -8.24
N GLU A 22 -5.32 -12.35 -8.88
CA GLU A 22 -5.95 -13.53 -8.34
C GLU A 22 -4.92 -14.66 -8.13
N SER A 23 -4.05 -14.88 -9.11
CA SER A 23 -2.95 -15.86 -9.02
C SER A 23 -1.92 -15.49 -7.94
N GLU A 24 -1.60 -14.21 -7.78
CA GLU A 24 -0.70 -13.76 -6.71
C GLU A 24 -1.34 -13.93 -5.33
N LEU A 25 -2.63 -13.63 -5.16
CA LEU A 25 -3.32 -13.76 -3.88
C LEU A 25 -3.48 -15.22 -3.45
N PHE A 26 -4.05 -16.04 -4.33
CA PHE A 26 -4.50 -17.40 -3.99
C PHE A 26 -3.58 -18.51 -4.49
N GLY A 27 -2.60 -18.17 -5.35
CA GLY A 27 -1.77 -19.18 -6.01
C GLY A 27 -2.49 -19.90 -7.15
N HIS A 28 -1.77 -20.78 -7.82
CA HIS A 28 -2.31 -21.57 -8.92
C HIS A 28 -1.68 -22.95 -8.99
N GLU A 29 -2.44 -23.90 -9.49
CA GLU A 29 -1.96 -25.23 -9.88
C GLU A 29 -1.38 -25.20 -11.29
N LYS A 30 -0.52 -26.18 -11.60
CA LYS A 30 0.00 -26.36 -12.95
C LYS A 30 -1.16 -26.54 -13.94
N GLY A 31 -1.16 -25.76 -15.01
CA GLY A 31 -2.19 -25.81 -16.04
C GLY A 31 -3.45 -24.98 -15.76
N ALA A 32 -3.50 -24.21 -14.67
CA ALA A 32 -4.64 -23.36 -14.31
C ALA A 32 -4.98 -22.30 -15.39
N PHE A 33 -3.98 -21.82 -16.11
CA PHE A 33 -4.12 -20.88 -17.24
C PHE A 33 -2.94 -21.02 -18.20
N THR A 34 -3.04 -20.41 -19.39
CA THR A 34 -1.95 -20.38 -20.38
C THR A 34 -0.71 -19.73 -19.78
N GLY A 35 0.37 -20.51 -19.59
CA GLY A 35 1.60 -20.05 -18.93
C GLY A 35 1.80 -20.57 -17.50
N ALA A 36 0.82 -21.22 -16.88
CA ALA A 36 0.96 -21.89 -15.59
C ALA A 36 1.73 -23.21 -15.72
N THR A 37 3.05 -23.13 -15.91
CA THR A 37 3.94 -24.29 -16.15
C THR A 37 4.22 -25.11 -14.89
N SER A 38 4.08 -24.49 -13.71
CA SER A 38 4.28 -25.10 -12.39
C SER A 38 3.25 -24.59 -11.38
N MET A 39 3.04 -25.31 -10.29
CA MET A 39 2.28 -24.84 -9.15
C MET A 39 3.02 -23.69 -8.45
N ARG A 40 2.27 -22.67 -8.00
CA ARG A 40 2.81 -21.55 -7.22
C ARG A 40 1.90 -21.21 -6.03
N LYS A 41 2.53 -21.07 -4.86
CA LYS A 41 1.83 -20.62 -3.64
C LYS A 41 1.47 -19.13 -3.72
N GLY A 42 0.24 -18.79 -3.32
CA GLY A 42 -0.23 -17.43 -3.23
C GLY A 42 0.20 -16.71 -1.96
N ARG A 43 -0.08 -15.39 -1.90
CA ARG A 43 0.28 -14.53 -0.76
C ARG A 43 -0.41 -14.95 0.53
N PHE A 44 -1.63 -15.49 0.48
CA PHE A 44 -2.31 -16.02 1.65
C PHE A 44 -1.56 -17.20 2.26
N GLU A 45 -1.05 -18.13 1.45
CA GLU A 45 -0.21 -19.23 1.94
C GLU A 45 1.12 -18.76 2.51
N GLN A 46 1.77 -17.76 1.84
CA GLN A 46 3.04 -17.20 2.30
C GLN A 46 2.90 -16.45 3.63
N ALA A 47 1.72 -15.88 3.89
CA ALA A 47 1.41 -15.12 5.10
C ALA A 47 0.83 -15.98 6.23
N ASP A 48 0.75 -17.30 6.06
CA ASP A 48 0.14 -18.17 7.08
C ASP A 48 0.83 -18.05 8.45
N GLY A 49 0.04 -17.94 9.50
CA GLY A 49 0.48 -17.62 10.86
C GLY A 49 0.90 -16.16 11.06
N GLY A 50 0.98 -15.34 9.99
CA GLY A 50 1.51 -13.98 9.96
C GLY A 50 0.48 -12.91 9.60
N THR A 51 0.95 -11.92 8.82
CA THR A 51 0.14 -10.76 8.39
C THR A 51 0.26 -10.56 6.89
N LEU A 52 -0.88 -10.34 6.22
CA LEU A 52 -0.97 -9.94 4.81
C LEU A 52 -1.45 -8.49 4.75
N PHE A 53 -0.65 -7.61 4.14
CA PHE A 53 -1.00 -6.24 3.84
C PHE A 53 -1.41 -6.13 2.36
N LEU A 54 -2.65 -5.72 2.13
CA LEU A 54 -3.21 -5.49 0.80
C LEU A 54 -3.34 -3.98 0.58
N ASP A 55 -2.47 -3.44 -0.26
CA ASP A 55 -2.53 -2.04 -0.66
C ASP A 55 -3.44 -1.90 -1.88
N GLU A 56 -4.18 -0.78 -1.94
CA GLU A 56 -5.14 -0.44 -3.00
C GLU A 56 -6.22 -1.52 -3.21
N VAL A 57 -6.83 -1.99 -2.11
CA VAL A 57 -7.87 -3.05 -2.16
C VAL A 57 -9.10 -2.66 -2.99
N GLY A 58 -9.33 -1.35 -3.20
CA GLY A 58 -10.38 -0.83 -4.07
C GLY A 58 -10.18 -1.12 -5.56
N GLU A 59 -9.00 -1.61 -5.98
CA GLU A 59 -8.69 -2.00 -7.37
C GLU A 59 -9.08 -3.44 -7.69
N LEU A 60 -9.48 -4.22 -6.71
CA LEU A 60 -9.86 -5.63 -6.91
C LEU A 60 -11.15 -5.74 -7.73
N SER A 61 -11.18 -6.66 -8.68
CA SER A 61 -12.39 -7.01 -9.42
C SER A 61 -13.46 -7.65 -8.53
N MET A 62 -14.71 -7.58 -8.93
CA MET A 62 -15.85 -8.16 -8.20
C MET A 62 -15.67 -9.66 -7.94
N MET A 63 -15.01 -10.39 -8.83
CA MET A 63 -14.70 -11.81 -8.69
C MET A 63 -13.65 -12.03 -7.59
N THR A 64 -12.56 -11.27 -7.64
CA THR A 64 -11.49 -11.34 -6.63
C THR A 64 -11.99 -10.89 -5.25
N GLN A 65 -12.87 -9.88 -5.19
CA GLN A 65 -13.53 -9.45 -3.97
C GLN A 65 -14.36 -10.58 -3.34
N ALA A 66 -15.09 -11.36 -4.14
CA ALA A 66 -15.89 -12.51 -3.65
C ALA A 66 -14.98 -13.61 -3.05
N LYS A 67 -13.85 -13.91 -3.70
CA LYS A 67 -12.88 -14.89 -3.18
C LYS A 67 -12.21 -14.37 -1.90
N LEU A 68 -11.82 -13.09 -1.86
CA LEU A 68 -11.26 -12.46 -0.67
C LEU A 68 -12.22 -12.56 0.51
N LEU A 69 -13.50 -12.25 0.31
CA LEU A 69 -14.52 -12.37 1.34
C LEU A 69 -14.59 -13.80 1.91
N ARG A 70 -14.59 -14.81 1.03
CA ARG A 70 -14.62 -16.22 1.44
C ARG A 70 -13.43 -16.56 2.34
N VAL A 71 -12.21 -16.15 1.96
CA VAL A 71 -11.02 -16.38 2.80
C VAL A 71 -11.14 -15.68 4.16
N LEU A 72 -11.64 -14.44 4.19
CA LEU A 72 -11.83 -13.70 5.44
C LEU A 72 -12.88 -14.32 6.37
N GLN A 73 -13.88 -15.03 5.82
CA GLN A 73 -14.94 -15.67 6.58
C GLN A 73 -14.58 -17.09 7.02
N GLU A 74 -14.09 -17.90 6.07
CA GLU A 74 -13.89 -19.35 6.24
C GLU A 74 -12.45 -19.70 6.65
N ARG A 75 -11.52 -18.75 6.54
CA ARG A 75 -10.06 -18.96 6.72
C ARG A 75 -9.52 -20.08 5.83
N SER A 76 -10.12 -20.22 4.66
CA SER A 76 -9.75 -21.25 3.69
C SER A 76 -10.06 -20.78 2.27
N PHE A 77 -9.35 -21.35 1.29
CA PHE A 77 -9.53 -21.09 -0.14
C PHE A 77 -8.96 -22.25 -0.96
N GLU A 78 -9.20 -22.21 -2.26
CA GLU A 78 -8.59 -23.13 -3.23
C GLU A 78 -7.69 -22.31 -4.18
N ARG A 79 -6.58 -22.90 -4.64
CA ARG A 79 -5.75 -22.30 -5.71
C ARG A 79 -6.52 -22.26 -7.00
N LEU A 80 -6.13 -21.37 -7.90
CA LEU A 80 -6.67 -21.35 -9.26
C LEU A 80 -6.40 -22.69 -9.94
N GLY A 81 -7.46 -23.29 -10.51
CA GLY A 81 -7.38 -24.59 -11.14
C GLY A 81 -7.24 -25.79 -10.18
N GLY A 82 -7.23 -25.55 -8.87
CA GLY A 82 -7.16 -26.57 -7.83
C GLY A 82 -8.52 -26.87 -7.20
N MET A 83 -8.63 -28.04 -6.56
CA MET A 83 -9.79 -28.45 -5.76
C MET A 83 -9.42 -28.66 -4.28
N GLU A 84 -8.14 -28.52 -3.94
CA GLU A 84 -7.68 -28.69 -2.56
C GLU A 84 -8.02 -27.45 -1.73
N THR A 85 -8.71 -27.65 -0.62
CA THR A 85 -9.02 -26.58 0.33
C THR A 85 -7.84 -26.33 1.25
N ILE A 86 -7.26 -25.16 1.15
CA ILE A 86 -6.10 -24.71 1.92
C ILE A 86 -6.61 -23.86 3.08
N ARG A 87 -6.26 -24.23 4.30
CA ARG A 87 -6.59 -23.45 5.51
C ARG A 87 -5.42 -22.57 5.92
N VAL A 88 -5.73 -21.33 6.33
CA VAL A 88 -4.73 -20.32 6.73
C VAL A 88 -5.22 -19.52 7.93
N ASP A 89 -4.29 -19.10 8.79
CA ASP A 89 -4.52 -18.16 9.87
C ASP A 89 -3.74 -16.86 9.61
N VAL A 90 -4.34 -15.94 8.86
CA VAL A 90 -3.72 -14.70 8.43
C VAL A 90 -4.43 -13.49 9.02
N ARG A 91 -3.65 -12.57 9.63
CA ARG A 91 -4.14 -11.22 9.93
C ARG A 91 -4.11 -10.40 8.65
N VAL A 92 -5.26 -9.90 8.21
CA VAL A 92 -5.34 -9.04 7.03
C VAL A 92 -5.41 -7.57 7.44
N ILE A 93 -4.57 -6.75 6.80
CA ILE A 93 -4.58 -5.29 6.88
C ILE A 93 -4.78 -4.79 5.45
N THR A 94 -5.71 -3.87 5.25
CA THR A 94 -5.98 -3.32 3.92
C THR A 94 -5.79 -1.81 3.91
N ALA A 95 -5.34 -1.28 2.77
CA ALA A 95 -5.28 0.15 2.51
C ALA A 95 -5.94 0.46 1.16
N THR A 96 -6.47 1.67 1.03
CA THR A 96 -6.99 2.20 -0.22
C THR A 96 -7.05 3.72 -0.16
N ASN A 97 -6.88 4.37 -1.30
CA ASN A 97 -7.12 5.79 -1.50
C ASN A 97 -8.56 6.06 -2.02
N ARG A 98 -9.32 5.01 -2.36
CA ARG A 98 -10.68 5.12 -2.87
C ARG A 98 -11.71 5.20 -1.76
N ASN A 99 -12.80 5.90 -2.02
CA ASN A 99 -13.97 5.89 -1.14
C ASN A 99 -14.78 4.61 -1.37
N LEU A 100 -14.57 3.60 -0.50
CA LEU A 100 -15.24 2.31 -0.63
C LEU A 100 -16.77 2.41 -0.44
N GLU A 101 -17.27 3.34 0.39
CA GLU A 101 -18.71 3.54 0.58
C GLU A 101 -19.38 4.00 -0.74
N LYS A 102 -18.73 4.94 -1.44
CA LYS A 102 -19.17 5.38 -2.76
C LYS A 102 -19.15 4.23 -3.77
N MET A 103 -18.08 3.44 -3.77
CA MET A 103 -17.96 2.26 -4.64
C MET A 103 -19.03 1.21 -4.34
N VAL A 104 -19.43 1.02 -3.09
CA VAL A 104 -20.56 0.14 -2.72
C VAL A 104 -21.87 0.69 -3.27
N ALA A 105 -22.10 2.00 -3.19
CA ALA A 105 -23.30 2.63 -3.76
C ALA A 105 -23.37 2.52 -5.29
N GLU A 106 -22.21 2.58 -5.96
CA GLU A 106 -22.06 2.43 -7.42
C GLU A 106 -22.05 0.95 -7.86
N GLY A 107 -22.05 -0.01 -6.94
CA GLY A 107 -22.00 -1.45 -7.26
C GLY A 107 -20.64 -1.96 -7.75
N THR A 108 -19.57 -1.18 -7.60
CA THR A 108 -18.19 -1.55 -7.99
C THR A 108 -17.39 -2.17 -6.85
N PHE A 109 -17.92 -2.14 -5.62
CA PHE A 109 -17.38 -2.84 -4.48
C PHE A 109 -18.48 -3.58 -3.72
N ARG A 110 -18.23 -4.80 -3.27
CA ARG A 110 -19.21 -5.62 -2.56
C ARG A 110 -19.48 -5.06 -1.17
N ARG A 111 -20.75 -4.92 -0.83
CA ARG A 111 -21.18 -4.44 0.49
C ARG A 111 -20.75 -5.38 1.63
N ASP A 112 -20.82 -6.69 1.41
CA ASP A 112 -20.47 -7.71 2.40
C ASP A 112 -18.95 -7.68 2.71
N LEU A 113 -18.11 -7.53 1.70
CA LEU A 113 -16.68 -7.37 1.86
C LEU A 113 -16.34 -6.04 2.59
N PHE A 114 -17.00 -4.94 2.22
CA PHE A 114 -16.80 -3.65 2.88
C PHE A 114 -16.97 -3.77 4.40
N TYR A 115 -18.08 -4.32 4.87
CA TYR A 115 -18.30 -4.48 6.31
C TYR A 115 -17.31 -5.44 6.98
N ARG A 116 -16.79 -6.41 6.25
CA ARG A 116 -15.79 -7.33 6.79
C ARG A 116 -14.40 -6.69 6.92
N LEU A 117 -14.05 -5.75 6.05
CA LEU A 117 -12.78 -5.00 6.08
C LEU A 117 -12.86 -3.80 7.03
N ASN A 118 -13.99 -3.10 7.07
CA ASN A 118 -14.18 -1.84 7.83
C ASN A 118 -14.53 -2.08 9.30
N VAL A 119 -13.89 -3.05 9.95
CA VAL A 119 -14.08 -3.34 11.39
C VAL A 119 -13.33 -2.33 12.27
N PHE A 120 -12.14 -1.95 11.86
CA PHE A 120 -11.29 -0.97 12.55
C PHE A 120 -10.66 -0.01 11.54
N PRO A 121 -11.40 1.03 11.11
CA PRO A 121 -10.88 1.99 10.14
C PRO A 121 -9.86 2.93 10.78
N ILE A 122 -8.77 3.18 10.05
CA ILE A 122 -7.77 4.20 10.37
C ILE A 122 -7.75 5.20 9.21
N VAL A 123 -8.23 6.41 9.46
CA VAL A 123 -8.20 7.50 8.47
C VAL A 123 -6.90 8.27 8.62
N LEU A 124 -6.09 8.31 7.56
CA LEU A 124 -4.88 9.11 7.50
C LEU A 124 -5.23 10.48 6.92
N PRO A 125 -5.10 11.58 7.69
CA PRO A 125 -5.37 12.90 7.17
C PRO A 125 -4.34 13.30 6.10
N PRO A 126 -4.73 14.05 5.07
CA PRO A 126 -3.77 14.58 4.09
C PRO A 126 -2.84 15.60 4.75
N LEU A 127 -1.68 15.84 4.11
CA LEU A 127 -0.63 16.69 4.68
C LEU A 127 -1.09 18.13 4.96
N ARG A 128 -2.01 18.69 4.16
CA ARG A 128 -2.62 20.02 4.40
C ARG A 128 -3.39 20.13 5.71
N ASP A 129 -3.87 19.01 6.26
CA ASP A 129 -4.62 18.96 7.52
C ASP A 129 -3.72 18.68 8.73
N ARG A 130 -2.39 18.51 8.49
CA ARG A 130 -1.35 18.33 9.53
C ARG A 130 -0.11 19.16 9.19
N GLN A 131 -0.31 20.46 9.10
CA GLN A 131 0.73 21.42 8.67
C GLN A 131 1.98 21.40 9.56
N ASP A 132 1.82 21.07 10.84
CA ASP A 132 2.93 20.96 11.79
C ASP A 132 3.95 19.87 11.41
N ASP A 133 3.54 18.87 10.62
CA ASP A 133 4.41 17.79 10.16
C ASP A 133 5.26 18.21 8.94
N ILE A 134 4.91 19.30 8.22
CA ILE A 134 5.54 19.67 6.95
C ILE A 134 7.03 19.97 7.14
N LEU A 135 7.38 20.84 8.08
CA LEU A 135 8.77 21.23 8.29
C LEU A 135 9.65 20.12 8.86
N PRO A 136 9.21 19.34 9.85
CA PRO A 136 9.93 18.14 10.28
C PRO A 136 10.19 17.14 9.16
N LEU A 137 9.19 16.86 8.32
CA LEU A 137 9.32 15.96 7.16
C LEU A 137 10.27 16.54 6.12
N ALA A 138 10.13 17.82 5.75
CA ALA A 138 11.02 18.50 4.81
C ALA A 138 12.48 18.46 5.28
N SER A 139 12.73 18.75 6.56
CA SER A 139 14.07 18.70 7.16
C SER A 139 14.64 17.27 7.14
N HIS A 140 13.81 16.27 7.42
CA HIS A 140 14.19 14.86 7.33
C HIS A 140 14.62 14.48 5.91
N PHE A 141 13.81 14.81 4.90
CA PHE A 141 14.12 14.50 3.50
C PHE A 141 15.35 15.25 3.00
N VAL A 142 15.49 16.54 3.30
CA VAL A 142 16.70 17.31 2.95
C VAL A 142 17.95 16.65 3.53
N GLY A 143 17.95 16.30 4.82
CA GLY A 143 19.07 15.61 5.45
C GLY A 143 19.35 14.23 4.86
N HIS A 144 18.30 13.50 4.45
CA HIS A 144 18.42 12.20 3.80
C HIS A 144 19.10 12.33 2.42
N PHE A 145 18.56 13.18 1.54
CA PHE A 145 19.06 13.37 0.18
C PHE A 145 20.42 14.08 0.14
N ALA A 146 20.70 15.02 1.06
CA ALA A 146 22.02 15.64 1.17
C ALA A 146 23.11 14.60 1.45
N ARG A 147 22.86 13.66 2.38
CA ARG A 147 23.80 12.56 2.63
C ARG A 147 23.99 11.65 1.41
N GLN A 148 22.91 11.31 0.70
CA GLN A 148 23.01 10.50 -0.54
C GLN A 148 23.78 11.21 -1.65
N ALA A 149 23.61 12.53 -1.78
CA ALA A 149 24.28 13.34 -2.78
C ALA A 149 25.74 13.74 -2.40
N GLY A 150 26.24 13.30 -1.24
CA GLY A 150 27.55 13.70 -0.74
C GLY A 150 27.68 15.20 -0.47
N LYS A 151 26.54 15.90 -0.33
CA LYS A 151 26.49 17.33 0.05
C LYS A 151 26.55 17.44 1.57
N GLY A 152 27.19 18.47 2.07
CA GLY A 152 27.28 18.73 3.52
C GLY A 152 25.93 19.07 4.16
N ASP A 153 25.96 19.86 5.22
CA ASP A 153 24.76 20.32 5.91
C ASP A 153 23.94 21.27 5.01
N VAL A 154 22.92 20.74 4.34
CA VAL A 154 21.96 21.53 3.53
C VAL A 154 20.85 22.02 4.44
N ARG A 155 20.57 23.33 4.39
CA ARG A 155 19.54 23.97 5.22
C ARG A 155 18.41 24.53 4.37
N ILE A 156 17.23 24.60 4.97
CA ILE A 156 16.04 25.24 4.38
C ILE A 156 16.00 26.70 4.88
N SER A 157 15.92 27.65 3.94
CA SER A 157 15.78 29.07 4.29
C SER A 157 14.40 29.35 4.92
N LEU A 158 14.30 30.44 5.67
CA LEU A 158 13.04 30.91 6.23
C LEU A 158 11.99 31.18 5.15
N ALA A 159 12.39 31.72 4.01
CA ALA A 159 11.50 31.96 2.88
C ALA A 159 10.96 30.64 2.30
N ALA A 160 11.82 29.63 2.14
CA ALA A 160 11.40 28.30 1.68
C ALA A 160 10.49 27.61 2.70
N MET A 161 10.77 27.73 4.01
CA MET A 161 9.89 27.19 5.06
C MET A 161 8.47 27.76 4.98
N ASP A 162 8.34 29.08 4.79
CA ASP A 162 7.04 29.73 4.63
C ASP A 162 6.30 29.25 3.38
N MET A 163 7.01 29.08 2.26
CA MET A 163 6.43 28.53 1.03
C MET A 163 5.93 27.08 1.21
N LEU A 164 6.75 26.25 1.87
CA LEU A 164 6.38 24.84 2.14
C LEU A 164 5.12 24.73 2.99
N GLN A 165 4.96 25.57 4.00
CA GLN A 165 3.79 25.57 4.87
C GLN A 165 2.51 26.05 4.18
N ARG A 166 2.60 26.99 3.24
CA ARG A 166 1.45 27.55 2.52
C ARG A 166 0.96 26.65 1.38
N TYR A 167 1.80 25.76 0.89
CA TYR A 167 1.42 24.90 -0.24
C TYR A 167 0.50 23.77 0.21
N SER A 168 -0.49 23.42 -0.61
CA SER A 168 -1.57 22.49 -0.27
C SER A 168 -1.18 21.01 -0.35
N TRP A 169 -0.05 20.69 -0.94
CA TRP A 169 0.50 19.32 -1.09
C TRP A 169 -0.52 18.29 -1.58
N PRO A 170 -1.11 18.45 -2.79
CA PRO A 170 -2.08 17.51 -3.33
C PRO A 170 -1.54 16.07 -3.42
N GLY A 171 -0.24 15.89 -3.73
CA GLY A 171 0.47 14.62 -3.71
C GLY A 171 0.99 14.21 -2.33
N ASN A 172 0.60 14.93 -1.27
CA ASN A 172 0.94 14.64 0.12
C ASN A 172 2.47 14.48 0.34
N ILE A 173 2.86 13.50 1.17
CA ILE A 173 4.26 13.28 1.55
C ILE A 173 5.13 12.92 0.35
N ARG A 174 4.61 12.16 -0.64
CA ARG A 174 5.38 11.81 -1.85
C ARG A 174 5.75 13.03 -2.68
N GLU A 175 4.85 14.00 -2.78
CA GLU A 175 5.13 15.25 -3.48
C GLU A 175 6.17 16.10 -2.71
N LEU A 176 6.04 16.18 -1.38
CA LEU A 176 7.02 16.86 -0.53
C LEU A 176 8.41 16.21 -0.65
N GLU A 177 8.48 14.88 -0.56
CA GLU A 177 9.72 14.11 -0.72
C GLU A 177 10.41 14.41 -2.06
N ASN A 178 9.67 14.29 -3.17
CA ASN A 178 10.18 14.60 -4.51
C ASN A 178 10.60 16.06 -4.68
N ALA A 179 9.92 17.00 -4.01
CA ALA A 179 10.28 18.40 -4.02
C ALA A 179 11.61 18.65 -3.27
N MET A 180 11.80 18.01 -2.11
CA MET A 180 13.04 18.12 -1.34
C MET A 180 14.22 17.44 -2.04
N GLU A 181 14.02 16.29 -2.67
CA GLU A 181 15.04 15.64 -3.48
C GLU A 181 15.55 16.58 -4.58
N ARG A 182 14.63 17.15 -5.37
CA ARG A 182 14.97 18.11 -6.44
C ARG A 182 15.65 19.34 -5.90
N ALA A 183 15.19 19.89 -4.79
CA ALA A 183 15.80 21.06 -4.16
C ALA A 183 17.24 20.78 -3.75
N VAL A 184 17.51 19.63 -3.12
CA VAL A 184 18.87 19.22 -2.74
C VAL A 184 19.77 19.03 -3.97
N LEU A 185 19.27 18.46 -5.06
CA LEU A 185 20.05 18.29 -6.29
C LEU A 185 20.45 19.64 -6.90
N LEU A 186 19.54 20.62 -6.86
CA LEU A 186 19.74 21.96 -7.45
C LEU A 186 20.52 22.93 -6.54
N VAL A 187 20.63 22.64 -5.24
CA VAL A 187 21.34 23.53 -4.32
C VAL A 187 22.79 23.65 -4.72
N GLY A 188 23.28 24.91 -4.79
CA GLY A 188 24.66 25.23 -5.11
C GLY A 188 25.60 25.11 -3.92
N SER A 189 26.78 25.75 -4.03
CA SER A 189 27.86 25.75 -3.02
C SER A 189 27.45 26.36 -1.66
N GLN A 190 26.38 27.12 -1.60
CA GLN A 190 25.91 27.74 -0.36
C GLN A 190 25.13 26.77 0.55
N ASN A 191 24.78 25.58 0.06
CA ASN A 191 24.02 24.57 0.79
C ASN A 191 22.73 25.12 1.44
N LEU A 192 22.06 26.06 0.78
CA LEU A 192 20.81 26.69 1.23
C LEU A 192 19.72 26.53 0.16
N ILE A 193 18.58 25.98 0.54
CA ILE A 193 17.36 25.84 -0.28
C ILE A 193 16.46 27.05 -0.06
#